data_e8a63d3274f9dfeb718e5170bb82ee6d
#
_entry.id   e8a63d3274f9dfeb718e5170bb82ee6d
#
_cell.length_a   1.000
_cell.length_b   1.000
_cell.length_c   1.000
_cell.angle_alpha   90.00
_cell.angle_beta   90.00
_cell.angle_gamma   90.00
#
_symmetry.space_group_name_H-M   'P 1'
#
loop_
_entity.id
_entity.type
_entity.pdbx_description
1 polymer ?
#
loop_
_entity_poly.entity_id
_entity_poly.type
_entity_poly.pdbx_seq_one_letter_code
_entity_poly.pdbx_strand_id
1 'polypeptide(L)'
;MSLSNDDRKALVDYRIEKAWASFDEAQKVASISLWNLAANRLYYALYHAASALLLSDGYTSHTHKGLMSQINLNYVKQGKLLPEEGKLIRQMFTKRHEGDYEDFEETTEEEIREAVPRVKDLLEKLISINALKESKT
;
A
#
# COMPACT_ATOMS: atom_id res chain seq x y z
N MET A 1 20.75 6.14 -13.92
CA MET A 1 20.49 7.59 -13.78
C MET A 1 19.52 7.84 -12.65
N SER A 2 19.83 8.78 -11.78
CA SER A 2 18.90 9.17 -10.72
C SER A 2 17.88 10.16 -11.28
N LEU A 3 16.66 10.09 -10.74
CA LEU A 3 15.61 11.04 -11.07
C LEU A 3 15.97 12.42 -10.52
N SER A 4 15.60 13.49 -11.24
CA SER A 4 15.65 14.82 -10.67
C SER A 4 14.68 14.93 -9.50
N ASN A 5 14.87 15.93 -8.63
CA ASN A 5 13.96 16.12 -7.50
C ASN A 5 12.53 16.41 -7.96
N ASP A 6 12.39 17.18 -9.06
CA ASP A 6 11.06 17.49 -9.61
C ASP A 6 10.38 16.24 -10.19
N ASP A 7 11.14 15.40 -10.90
CA ASP A 7 10.62 14.15 -11.46
C ASP A 7 10.25 13.17 -10.37
N ARG A 8 11.06 13.10 -9.31
CA ARG A 8 10.77 12.24 -8.15
C ARG A 8 9.49 12.68 -7.48
N LYS A 9 9.34 13.98 -7.24
CA LYS A 9 8.11 14.51 -6.60
C LYS A 9 6.89 14.21 -7.44
N ALA A 10 6.97 14.42 -8.75
CA ALA A 10 5.86 14.14 -9.66
C ALA A 10 5.46 12.66 -9.62
N LEU A 11 6.44 11.76 -9.58
CA LEU A 11 6.19 10.32 -9.51
C LEU A 11 5.60 9.90 -8.15
N VAL A 12 6.09 10.49 -7.07
CA VAL A 12 5.54 10.26 -5.72
C VAL A 12 4.07 10.68 -5.69
N ASP A 13 3.76 11.89 -6.16
CA ASP A 13 2.39 12.41 -6.20
C ASP A 13 1.48 11.50 -7.05
N TYR A 14 1.98 11.04 -8.20
CA TYR A 14 1.25 10.11 -9.06
C TYR A 14 0.91 8.79 -8.35
N ARG A 15 1.87 8.24 -7.61
CA ARG A 15 1.65 6.99 -6.87
C ARG A 15 0.67 7.15 -5.72
N ILE A 16 0.69 8.31 -5.04
CA ILE A 16 -0.30 8.63 -4.00
C ILE A 16 -1.70 8.70 -4.61
N GLU A 17 -1.83 9.34 -5.77
CA GLU A 17 -3.08 9.41 -6.50
C GLU A 17 -3.58 8.01 -6.87
N LYS A 18 -2.69 7.14 -7.35
CA LYS A 18 -3.04 5.75 -7.66
C LYS A 18 -3.45 4.96 -6.42
N ALA A 19 -2.84 5.26 -5.27
CA ALA A 19 -3.22 4.60 -4.02
C ALA A 19 -4.68 4.89 -3.68
N TRP A 20 -5.09 6.14 -3.73
CA TRP A 20 -6.48 6.51 -3.46
C TRP A 20 -7.44 5.99 -4.52
N ALA A 21 -7.03 6.00 -5.79
CA ALA A 21 -7.85 5.43 -6.88
C ALA A 21 -8.09 3.93 -6.66
N SER A 22 -7.06 3.19 -6.25
CA SER A 22 -7.20 1.76 -5.96
C SER A 22 -8.11 1.52 -4.75
N PHE A 23 -8.01 2.37 -3.73
CA PHE A 23 -8.87 2.29 -2.57
C PHE A 23 -10.35 2.53 -2.94
N ASP A 24 -10.62 3.53 -3.78
CA ASP A 24 -11.96 3.83 -4.27
C ASP A 24 -12.50 2.65 -5.11
N GLU A 25 -11.67 2.07 -5.96
CA GLU A 25 -12.03 0.87 -6.72
C GLU A 25 -12.41 -0.29 -5.79
N ALA A 26 -11.64 -0.48 -4.71
CA ALA A 26 -11.93 -1.54 -3.73
C ALA A 26 -13.34 -1.36 -3.15
N GLN A 27 -13.70 -0.14 -2.79
CA GLN A 27 -15.03 0.14 -2.24
C GLN A 27 -16.14 -0.09 -3.26
N LYS A 28 -15.90 0.31 -4.51
CA LYS A 28 -16.88 0.12 -5.59
C LYS A 28 -17.14 -1.36 -5.87
N VAL A 29 -16.10 -2.17 -5.97
CA VAL A 29 -16.28 -3.60 -6.24
C VAL A 29 -16.82 -4.34 -5.02
N ALA A 30 -16.51 -3.87 -3.81
CA ALA A 30 -17.11 -4.40 -2.59
C ALA A 30 -18.63 -4.14 -2.56
N SER A 31 -19.08 -3.00 -3.10
CA SER A 31 -20.50 -2.65 -3.13
C SER A 31 -21.33 -3.60 -3.99
N ILE A 32 -20.69 -4.34 -4.89
CA ILE A 32 -21.33 -5.38 -5.71
C ILE A 32 -20.84 -6.78 -5.33
N SER A 33 -20.33 -6.92 -4.13
CA SER A 33 -19.95 -8.20 -3.52
C SER A 33 -18.80 -8.95 -4.22
N LEU A 34 -17.92 -8.24 -4.90
CA LEU A 34 -16.72 -8.82 -5.51
C LEU A 34 -15.58 -8.79 -4.50
N TRP A 35 -15.66 -9.67 -3.50
CA TRP A 35 -14.76 -9.62 -2.33
C TRP A 35 -13.30 -9.92 -2.68
N ASN A 36 -13.04 -10.88 -3.55
CA ASN A 36 -11.67 -11.19 -3.97
C ASN A 36 -11.03 -10.02 -4.70
N LEU A 37 -11.79 -9.36 -5.58
CA LEU A 37 -11.30 -8.20 -6.29
C LEU A 37 -11.09 -7.01 -5.33
N ALA A 38 -11.98 -6.85 -4.35
CA ALA A 38 -11.81 -5.82 -3.32
C ALA A 38 -10.50 -6.03 -2.56
N ALA A 39 -10.18 -7.26 -2.17
CA ALA A 39 -8.92 -7.57 -1.50
C ALA A 39 -7.72 -7.19 -2.38
N ASN A 40 -7.78 -7.50 -3.67
CA ASN A 40 -6.73 -7.14 -4.62
C ASN A 40 -6.53 -5.62 -4.67
N ARG A 41 -7.62 -4.87 -4.79
CA ARG A 41 -7.55 -3.41 -4.88
C ARG A 41 -7.06 -2.78 -3.57
N LEU A 42 -7.43 -3.32 -2.41
CA LEU A 42 -6.92 -2.85 -1.12
C LEU A 42 -5.41 -3.06 -1.01
N TYR A 43 -4.92 -4.22 -1.45
CA TYR A 43 -3.48 -4.46 -1.46
C TYR A 43 -2.77 -3.43 -2.34
N TYR A 44 -3.26 -3.19 -3.56
CA TYR A 44 -2.60 -2.24 -4.47
C TYR A 44 -2.67 -0.80 -3.99
N ALA A 45 -3.71 -0.43 -3.24
CA ALA A 45 -3.73 0.86 -2.56
C ALA A 45 -2.53 0.98 -1.61
N LEU A 46 -2.30 -0.02 -0.76
CA LEU A 46 -1.15 -0.03 0.15
C LEU A 46 0.18 -0.08 -0.60
N TYR A 47 0.23 -0.89 -1.66
CA TYR A 47 1.43 -1.01 -2.48
C TYR A 47 1.85 0.34 -3.08
N HIS A 48 0.90 1.06 -3.67
CA HIS A 48 1.20 2.36 -4.27
C HIS A 48 1.63 3.39 -3.24
N ALA A 49 0.96 3.44 -2.09
CA ALA A 49 1.33 4.38 -1.02
C ALA A 49 2.71 4.05 -0.43
N ALA A 50 2.98 2.76 -0.19
CA ALA A 50 4.29 2.33 0.31
C ALA A 50 5.40 2.60 -0.72
N SER A 51 5.13 2.36 -2.00
CA SER A 51 6.06 2.66 -3.08
C SER A 51 6.39 4.16 -3.15
N ALA A 52 5.36 5.00 -2.98
CA ALA A 52 5.55 6.45 -2.94
C ALA A 52 6.47 6.86 -1.80
N LEU A 53 6.26 6.29 -0.62
CA LEU A 53 7.08 6.58 0.56
C LEU A 53 8.53 6.15 0.35
N LEU A 54 8.76 4.94 -0.15
CA LEU A 54 10.11 4.46 -0.44
C LEU A 54 10.82 5.36 -1.46
N LEU A 55 10.12 5.70 -2.53
CA LEU A 55 10.68 6.55 -3.58
C LEU A 55 11.05 7.93 -3.03
N SER A 56 10.22 8.51 -2.16
CA SER A 56 10.51 9.82 -1.56
C SER A 56 11.77 9.79 -0.70
N ASP A 57 12.12 8.63 -0.15
CA ASP A 57 13.34 8.43 0.65
C ASP A 57 14.54 7.96 -0.17
N GLY A 58 14.37 7.82 -1.48
CA GLY A 58 15.45 7.37 -2.35
C GLY A 58 15.64 5.86 -2.41
N TYR A 59 14.70 5.09 -1.86
CA TYR A 59 14.74 3.64 -1.96
C TYR A 59 14.04 3.17 -3.22
N THR A 60 14.49 2.06 -3.78
CA THR A 60 13.86 1.42 -4.94
C THR A 60 13.52 -0.03 -4.61
N SER A 61 12.43 -0.52 -5.18
CA SER A 61 12.06 -1.92 -5.07
C SER A 61 11.37 -2.33 -6.37
N HIS A 62 11.78 -3.49 -6.90
CA HIS A 62 11.24 -4.03 -8.15
C HIS A 62 10.34 -5.24 -7.92
N THR A 63 10.18 -5.67 -6.67
CA THR A 63 9.35 -6.83 -6.32
C THR A 63 8.48 -6.51 -5.12
N HIS A 64 7.36 -7.24 -5.00
CA HIS A 64 6.48 -7.12 -3.83
C HIS A 64 7.21 -7.49 -2.54
N LYS A 65 7.98 -8.57 -2.57
CA LYS A 65 8.75 -9.01 -1.38
C LYS A 65 9.82 -8.00 -1.00
N GLY A 66 10.49 -7.42 -1.99
CA GLY A 66 11.48 -6.37 -1.76
C GLY A 66 10.88 -5.14 -1.13
N LEU A 67 9.70 -4.73 -1.59
CA LEU A 67 8.98 -3.61 -1.00
C LEU A 67 8.68 -3.88 0.47
N MET A 68 8.11 -5.04 0.78
CA MET A 68 7.76 -5.39 2.16
C MET A 68 9.00 -5.46 3.07
N SER A 69 10.12 -5.99 2.55
CA SER A 69 11.38 -6.03 3.30
C SER A 69 11.89 -4.63 3.60
N GLN A 70 11.82 -3.71 2.65
CA GLN A 70 12.26 -2.34 2.84
C GLN A 70 11.35 -1.57 3.79
N ILE A 71 10.04 -1.79 3.72
CA ILE A 71 9.10 -1.19 4.67
C ILE A 71 9.43 -1.66 6.09
N ASN A 72 9.68 -2.95 6.28
CA ASN A 72 10.04 -3.47 7.59
C ASN A 72 11.36 -2.88 8.09
N LEU A 73 12.38 -2.88 7.25
CA LEU A 73 13.73 -2.44 7.64
C LEU A 73 13.80 -0.94 7.92
N ASN A 74 13.21 -0.13 7.04
CA ASN A 74 13.39 1.32 7.06
C ASN A 74 12.30 2.07 7.83
N TYR A 75 11.17 1.44 8.11
CA TYR A 75 10.04 2.12 8.77
C TYR A 75 9.56 1.39 10.03
N VAL A 76 9.33 0.09 9.99
CA VAL A 76 8.88 -0.64 11.18
C VAL A 76 10.00 -0.73 12.21
N LYS A 77 11.19 -1.18 11.83
CA LYS A 77 12.31 -1.30 12.74
C LYS A 77 12.78 0.05 13.27
N GLN A 78 12.55 1.12 12.53
CA GLN A 78 12.92 2.48 12.92
C GLN A 78 11.83 3.18 13.74
N GLY A 79 10.72 2.50 14.03
CA GLY A 79 9.64 3.04 14.84
C GLY A 79 8.72 4.04 14.13
N LYS A 80 8.85 4.17 12.81
CA LYS A 80 8.00 5.07 12.01
C LYS A 80 6.64 4.45 11.69
N LEU A 81 6.59 3.11 11.65
CA LEU A 81 5.37 2.33 11.51
C LEU A 81 5.32 1.31 12.64
N LEU A 82 4.12 0.97 13.06
CA LEU A 82 3.92 -0.08 14.04
C LEU A 82 4.07 -1.46 13.39
N PRO A 83 4.50 -2.50 14.15
CA PRO A 83 4.57 -3.86 13.61
C PRO A 83 3.27 -4.35 12.98
N GLU A 84 2.12 -3.99 13.55
CA GLU A 84 0.80 -4.35 13.04
C GLU A 84 0.55 -3.74 11.67
N GLU A 85 1.09 -2.56 11.42
CA GLU A 85 0.92 -1.87 10.15
C GLU A 85 1.71 -2.56 9.04
N GLY A 86 2.95 -2.95 9.32
CA GLY A 86 3.73 -3.77 8.39
C GLY A 86 3.07 -5.13 8.14
N LYS A 87 2.52 -5.72 9.20
CA LYS A 87 1.81 -7.00 9.08
C LYS A 87 0.57 -6.88 8.20
N LEU A 88 -0.16 -5.77 8.28
CA LEU A 88 -1.33 -5.55 7.43
C LEU A 88 -0.97 -5.58 5.95
N ILE A 89 0.13 -4.93 5.58
CA ILE A 89 0.60 -4.95 4.18
C ILE A 89 0.86 -6.39 3.73
N ARG A 90 1.55 -7.20 4.56
CA ARG A 90 1.85 -8.60 4.24
C ARG A 90 0.58 -9.45 4.14
N GLN A 91 -0.38 -9.23 5.04
CA GLN A 91 -1.65 -9.95 5.02
C GLN A 91 -2.44 -9.65 3.74
N MET A 92 -2.50 -8.39 3.35
CA MET A 92 -3.21 -8.00 2.13
C MET A 92 -2.47 -8.51 0.88
N PHE A 93 -1.14 -8.57 0.92
CA PHE A 93 -0.36 -9.19 -0.16
C PHE A 93 -0.78 -10.64 -0.37
N THR A 94 -0.90 -11.40 0.70
CA THR A 94 -1.30 -12.81 0.64
C THR A 94 -2.72 -12.96 0.08
N LYS A 95 -3.60 -12.01 0.36
CA LYS A 95 -5.02 -12.05 -0.04
C LYS A 95 -5.30 -11.41 -1.40
N ARG A 96 -4.27 -10.98 -2.14
CA ARG A 96 -4.48 -10.19 -3.36
C ARG A 96 -5.08 -10.94 -4.55
N HIS A 97 -5.15 -12.26 -4.49
CA HIS A 97 -5.76 -13.10 -5.54
C HIS A 97 -5.22 -12.81 -6.96
N GLU A 98 -3.90 -12.86 -7.11
CA GLU A 98 -3.25 -12.75 -8.41
C GLU A 98 -2.75 -14.11 -8.88
N GLY A 99 -2.90 -14.36 -10.17
CA GLY A 99 -2.38 -15.57 -10.82
C GLY A 99 -3.30 -16.77 -10.66
N ASP A 100 -2.83 -17.91 -11.18
CA ASP A 100 -3.57 -19.17 -11.20
C ASP A 100 -3.35 -19.97 -9.91
N TYR A 101 -3.76 -19.40 -8.77
CA TYR A 101 -3.64 -20.11 -7.50
C TYR A 101 -4.99 -20.68 -7.11
N GLU A 102 -5.19 -21.95 -7.42
CA GLU A 102 -6.43 -22.68 -7.05
C GLU A 102 -6.59 -22.85 -5.55
N ASP A 103 -5.50 -22.69 -4.79
CA ASP A 103 -5.47 -22.92 -3.36
C ASP A 103 -5.77 -21.68 -2.49
N PHE A 104 -6.13 -20.56 -3.10
CA PHE A 104 -6.49 -19.37 -2.34
C PHE A 104 -7.90 -19.54 -1.74
N GLU A 105 -7.98 -19.32 -0.44
CA GLU A 105 -9.29 -19.20 0.21
C GLU A 105 -9.98 -17.93 -0.31
N GLU A 106 -11.27 -18.05 -0.58
CA GLU A 106 -12.05 -16.88 -0.98
C GLU A 106 -12.12 -15.87 0.16
N THR A 107 -12.00 -14.60 -0.19
CA THR A 107 -12.14 -13.51 0.76
C THR A 107 -13.62 -13.34 1.11
N THR A 108 -13.91 -13.16 2.38
CA THR A 108 -15.29 -12.99 2.85
C THR A 108 -15.66 -11.51 2.94
N GLU A 109 -16.96 -11.23 2.96
CA GLU A 109 -17.49 -9.89 3.20
C GLU A 109 -16.95 -9.32 4.52
N GLU A 110 -16.92 -10.11 5.58
CA GLU A 110 -16.45 -9.68 6.90
C GLU A 110 -14.99 -9.26 6.87
N GLU A 111 -14.15 -10.01 6.16
CA GLU A 111 -12.75 -9.67 6.01
C GLU A 111 -12.57 -8.33 5.33
N ILE A 112 -13.36 -8.04 4.31
CA ILE A 112 -13.28 -6.76 3.60
C ILE A 112 -13.80 -5.62 4.47
N ARG A 113 -14.93 -5.82 5.18
CA ARG A 113 -15.48 -4.80 6.07
C ARG A 113 -14.50 -4.43 7.19
N GLU A 114 -13.75 -5.40 7.69
CA GLU A 114 -12.73 -5.16 8.70
C GLU A 114 -11.50 -4.48 8.09
N ALA A 115 -11.10 -4.90 6.90
CA ALA A 115 -9.88 -4.40 6.26
C ALA A 115 -9.99 -2.95 5.78
N VAL A 116 -11.14 -2.54 5.25
CA VAL A 116 -11.31 -1.21 4.65
C VAL A 116 -10.89 -0.07 5.59
N PRO A 117 -11.39 0.04 6.84
CA PRO A 117 -10.96 1.12 7.71
C PRO A 117 -9.49 1.03 8.10
N ARG A 118 -8.97 -0.18 8.29
CA ARG A 118 -7.56 -0.38 8.63
C ARG A 118 -6.63 0.03 7.49
N VAL A 119 -7.00 -0.31 6.26
CA VAL A 119 -6.24 0.09 5.07
C VAL A 119 -6.30 1.61 4.89
N LYS A 120 -7.47 2.21 5.09
CA LYS A 120 -7.62 3.67 4.98
C LYS A 120 -6.69 4.38 5.97
N ASP A 121 -6.69 3.95 7.23
CA ASP A 121 -5.85 4.55 8.27
C ASP A 121 -4.37 4.41 7.91
N LEU A 122 -3.96 3.26 7.39
CA LEU A 122 -2.57 3.05 7.01
C LEU A 122 -2.19 3.89 5.78
N LEU A 123 -3.09 4.03 4.82
CA LEU A 123 -2.86 4.94 3.68
C LEU A 123 -2.60 6.36 4.16
N GLU A 124 -3.44 6.87 5.04
CA GLU A 124 -3.30 8.21 5.60
C GLU A 124 -1.97 8.35 6.33
N LYS A 125 -1.56 7.34 7.08
CA LYS A 125 -0.30 7.36 7.81
C LYS A 125 0.92 7.35 6.88
N LEU A 126 0.93 6.48 5.87
CA LEU A 126 2.02 6.41 4.90
C LEU A 126 2.18 7.74 4.16
N ILE A 127 1.08 8.36 3.79
CA ILE A 127 1.08 9.66 3.11
C ILE A 127 1.53 10.77 4.07
N SER A 128 1.13 10.72 5.33
CA SER A 128 1.52 11.74 6.31
C SER A 128 3.01 11.70 6.63
N ILE A 129 3.64 10.55 6.66
CA ILE A 129 5.09 10.42 6.84
C ILE A 129 5.82 11.16 5.72
N ASN A 130 5.34 10.98 4.47
CA ASN A 130 5.89 11.67 3.31
C ASN A 130 5.70 13.20 3.41
N ALA A 131 4.51 13.64 3.81
CA ALA A 131 4.19 15.06 3.96
C ALA A 131 5.05 15.74 5.02
N LEU A 132 5.34 15.06 6.15
CA LEU A 132 6.20 15.56 7.19
C LEU A 132 7.63 15.83 6.71
N LYS A 133 8.13 15.00 5.79
CA LYS A 133 9.44 15.22 5.19
C LYS A 133 9.46 16.47 4.30
N GLU A 134 8.42 16.66 3.50
CA GLU A 134 8.31 17.82 2.63
C GLU A 134 8.28 19.12 3.44
N SER A 135 7.62 19.12 4.60
CA SER A 135 7.52 20.29 5.46
C SER A 135 8.82 20.64 6.17
N LYS A 136 9.79 19.72 6.24
CA LYS A 136 11.08 19.94 6.89
C LYS A 136 12.16 20.44 5.93
N THR A 137 11.85 20.54 4.66
CA THR A 137 12.77 21.12 3.65
C THR A 137 12.46 22.62 3.40
#